data_b93ad8d24c73fe404790d7327601307a
#
_entry.id   b93ad8d24c73fe404790d7327601307a
#
_cell.length_a   1.000
_cell.length_b   1.000
_cell.length_c   1.000
_cell.angle_alpha   90.00
_cell.angle_beta   90.00
_cell.angle_gamma   90.00
#
_symmetry.space_group_name_H-M   'P 1'
#
loop_
_entity.id
_entity.type
_entity.pdbx_description
1 polymer ?
#
loop_
_entity_poly.entity_id
_entity_poly.type
_entity_poly.pdbx_seq_one_letter_code
_entity_poly.pdbx_strand_id
1 'polypeptide(L)'
;MDKVIECTRALGEAITASPAFAEMKLAEDGMAGDPAVAAYRERLDTLKTAHLQAVRSGNGDAAVIYAEMEDLQRLLSELPSVSRAMKAREAFSELMNRVNQVLEFAITGEVRENGGCSGSCSTCPGCAASGSR
;
A
#
# COMPACT_ATOMS: atom_id res chain seq x y z
N MET A 1 -27.97 9.84 -15.08
CA MET A 1 -27.17 8.62 -14.86
C MET A 1 -26.02 8.52 -15.87
N ASP A 2 -26.32 8.57 -17.13
CA ASP A 2 -25.33 8.35 -18.18
C ASP A 2 -24.18 9.36 -18.15
N LYS A 3 -24.48 10.66 -17.95
CA LYS A 3 -23.46 11.71 -17.87
C LYS A 3 -22.49 11.53 -16.69
N VAL A 4 -22.95 11.05 -15.55
CA VAL A 4 -22.10 10.78 -14.39
C VAL A 4 -21.13 9.64 -14.71
N ILE A 5 -21.62 8.59 -15.35
CA ILE A 5 -20.81 7.44 -15.74
C ILE A 5 -19.79 7.83 -16.83
N GLU A 6 -20.20 8.64 -17.80
CA GLU A 6 -19.30 9.17 -18.84
C GLU A 6 -18.17 10.01 -18.23
N CYS A 7 -18.48 10.92 -17.32
CA CYS A 7 -17.46 11.72 -16.62
C CYS A 7 -16.54 10.86 -15.75
N THR A 8 -17.08 9.84 -15.09
CA THR A 8 -16.27 8.91 -14.30
C THR A 8 -15.32 8.10 -15.17
N ARG A 9 -15.78 7.67 -16.34
CA ARG A 9 -14.93 6.98 -17.31
C ARG A 9 -13.82 7.89 -17.83
N ALA A 10 -14.16 9.12 -18.22
CA ALA A 10 -13.19 10.12 -18.64
C ALA A 10 -12.14 10.41 -17.57
N LEU A 11 -12.56 10.50 -16.31
CA LEU A 11 -11.63 10.64 -15.17
C LEU A 11 -10.70 9.44 -15.05
N GLY A 12 -11.24 8.22 -15.16
CA GLY A 12 -10.43 7.00 -15.15
C GLY A 12 -9.39 6.97 -16.27
N GLU A 13 -9.78 7.35 -17.48
CA GLU A 13 -8.86 7.47 -18.63
C GLU A 13 -7.77 8.52 -18.38
N ALA A 14 -8.12 9.67 -17.80
CA ALA A 14 -7.15 10.71 -17.45
C ALA A 14 -6.17 10.24 -16.38
N ILE A 15 -6.63 9.49 -15.38
CA ILE A 15 -5.77 8.90 -14.33
C ILE A 15 -4.79 7.90 -14.94
N THR A 16 -5.26 6.99 -15.78
CA THR A 16 -4.41 5.98 -16.42
C THR A 16 -3.43 6.57 -17.44
N ALA A 17 -3.74 7.73 -18.01
CA ALA A 17 -2.85 8.50 -18.88
C ALA A 17 -1.85 9.38 -18.10
N SER A 18 -1.95 9.48 -16.78
CA SER A 18 -1.10 10.33 -15.98
C SER A 18 0.34 9.79 -15.90
N PRO A 19 1.35 10.67 -15.78
CA PRO A 19 2.74 10.26 -15.56
C PRO A 19 2.94 9.41 -14.30
N ALA A 20 2.21 9.71 -13.22
CA ALA A 20 2.27 8.96 -11.98
C ALA A 20 1.81 7.50 -12.15
N PHE A 21 0.74 7.26 -12.90
CA PHE A 21 0.29 5.91 -13.22
C PHE A 21 1.28 5.17 -14.12
N ALA A 22 1.79 5.81 -15.16
CA ALA A 22 2.78 5.22 -16.07
C ALA A 22 4.06 4.81 -15.33
N GLU A 23 4.59 5.67 -14.46
CA GLU A 23 5.78 5.36 -13.64
C GLU A 23 5.50 4.22 -12.66
N MET A 24 4.34 4.21 -12.03
CA MET A 24 3.94 3.11 -11.13
C MET A 24 3.91 1.77 -11.87
N LYS A 25 3.33 1.71 -13.06
CA LYS A 25 3.29 0.49 -13.88
C LYS A 25 4.68 0.03 -14.29
N LEU A 26 5.53 0.95 -14.75
CA LEU A 26 6.92 0.63 -15.13
C LEU A 26 7.73 0.13 -13.93
N ALA A 27 7.58 0.78 -12.78
CA ALA A 27 8.29 0.40 -11.57
C ALA A 27 7.82 -0.97 -11.03
N GLU A 28 6.53 -1.24 -11.08
CA GLU A 28 5.97 -2.54 -10.69
C GLU A 28 6.42 -3.67 -11.62
N ASP A 29 6.43 -3.42 -12.93
CA ASP A 29 6.92 -4.39 -13.91
C ASP A 29 8.42 -4.67 -13.72
N GLY A 30 9.20 -3.62 -13.44
CA GLY A 30 10.63 -3.76 -13.12
C GLY A 30 10.88 -4.58 -11.85
N MET A 31 10.09 -4.35 -10.83
CA MET A 31 10.16 -5.13 -9.57
C MET A 31 9.75 -6.58 -9.80
N ALA A 32 8.68 -6.83 -10.55
CA ALA A 32 8.19 -8.18 -10.84
C ALA A 32 9.20 -9.00 -11.66
N GLY A 33 9.99 -8.35 -12.53
CA GLY A 33 11.03 -8.98 -13.33
C GLY A 33 12.41 -9.07 -12.67
N ASP A 34 12.57 -8.53 -11.46
CA ASP A 34 13.86 -8.51 -10.76
C ASP A 34 14.14 -9.86 -10.09
N PRO A 35 15.20 -10.59 -10.53
CA PRO A 35 15.53 -11.89 -9.94
C PRO A 35 15.95 -11.79 -8.47
N ALA A 36 16.50 -10.67 -8.03
CA ALA A 36 16.84 -10.46 -6.63
C ALA A 36 15.57 -10.40 -5.76
N VAL A 37 14.52 -9.73 -6.23
CA VAL A 37 13.21 -9.69 -5.55
C VAL A 37 12.63 -11.09 -5.44
N ALA A 38 12.66 -11.86 -6.52
CA ALA A 38 12.17 -13.24 -6.54
C ALA A 38 12.91 -14.12 -5.51
N ALA A 39 14.23 -14.01 -5.44
CA ALA A 39 15.05 -14.76 -4.50
C ALA A 39 14.74 -14.43 -3.03
N TYR A 40 14.58 -13.14 -2.70
CA TYR A 40 14.21 -12.72 -1.35
C TYR A 40 12.80 -13.17 -0.97
N ARG A 41 11.85 -13.11 -1.90
CA ARG A 41 10.46 -13.57 -1.66
C ARG A 41 10.41 -15.07 -1.40
N GLU A 42 11.13 -15.86 -2.18
CA GLU A 42 11.24 -17.31 -1.98
C GLU A 42 11.81 -17.64 -0.60
N ARG A 43 12.88 -16.95 -0.21
CA ARG A 43 13.48 -17.11 1.12
C ARG A 43 12.50 -16.74 2.24
N LEU A 44 11.76 -15.63 2.09
CA LEU A 44 10.74 -15.23 3.05
C LEU A 44 9.61 -16.25 3.17
N ASP A 45 9.15 -16.84 2.08
CA ASP A 45 8.12 -17.88 2.11
C ASP A 45 8.60 -19.14 2.84
N THR A 46 9.85 -19.56 2.63
CA THR A 46 10.48 -20.64 3.36
C THR A 46 10.54 -20.35 4.87
N LEU A 47 10.94 -19.15 5.25
CA LEU A 47 10.99 -18.73 6.65
C LEU A 47 9.63 -18.61 7.30
N LYS A 48 8.60 -18.15 6.57
CA LYS A 48 7.22 -18.13 7.06
C LYS A 48 6.72 -19.52 7.41
N THR A 49 6.96 -20.50 6.56
CA THR A 49 6.62 -21.90 6.83
C THR A 49 7.35 -22.44 8.05
N ALA A 50 8.66 -22.20 8.13
CA ALA A 50 9.46 -22.60 9.29
C ALA A 50 9.00 -21.93 10.59
N HIS A 51 8.65 -20.65 10.54
CA HIS A 51 8.13 -19.90 11.69
C HIS A 51 6.81 -20.49 12.20
N LEU A 52 5.86 -20.78 11.30
CA LEU A 52 4.61 -21.41 11.66
C LEU A 52 4.79 -22.78 12.31
N GLN A 53 5.71 -23.60 11.80
CA GLN A 53 6.05 -24.89 12.39
C GLN A 53 6.68 -24.74 13.78
N ALA A 54 7.60 -23.78 13.95
CA ALA A 54 8.25 -23.51 15.22
C ALA A 54 7.24 -23.03 16.29
N VAL A 55 6.29 -22.19 15.92
CA VAL A 55 5.20 -21.73 16.79
C VAL A 55 4.31 -22.90 17.23
N ARG A 56 3.92 -23.76 16.29
CA ARG A 56 3.05 -24.93 16.57
C ARG A 56 3.71 -25.96 17.45
N SER A 57 5.01 -26.18 17.27
CA SER A 57 5.78 -27.17 18.07
C SER A 57 6.22 -26.64 19.44
N GLY A 58 5.99 -25.34 19.72
CA GLY A 58 6.49 -24.69 20.94
C GLY A 58 8.00 -24.57 21.01
N ASN A 59 8.66 -24.64 19.87
CA ASN A 59 10.12 -24.58 19.74
C ASN A 59 10.60 -23.12 19.92
N GLY A 60 11.66 -22.91 20.71
CA GLY A 60 12.25 -21.59 20.98
C GLY A 60 12.88 -20.89 19.77
N ASP A 61 12.98 -21.57 18.61
CA ASP A 61 13.55 -21.02 17.39
C ASP A 61 12.63 -20.02 16.67
N ALA A 62 11.35 -19.93 17.05
CA ALA A 62 10.39 -19.02 16.42
C ALA A 62 10.83 -17.55 16.45
N ALA A 63 11.41 -17.09 17.57
CA ALA A 63 11.91 -15.72 17.68
C ALA A 63 13.12 -15.44 16.78
N VAL A 64 14.03 -16.40 16.63
CA VAL A 64 15.21 -16.30 15.76
C VAL A 64 14.77 -16.24 14.30
N ILE A 65 13.84 -17.10 13.90
CA ILE A 65 13.29 -17.13 12.53
C ILE A 65 12.57 -15.81 12.24
N TYR A 66 11.79 -15.30 13.16
CA TYR A 66 11.11 -14.01 13.00
C TYR A 66 12.09 -12.84 12.80
N ALA A 67 13.17 -12.80 13.58
CA ALA A 67 14.22 -11.78 13.43
C ALA A 67 14.91 -11.88 12.04
N GLU A 68 15.15 -13.08 11.54
CA GLU A 68 15.69 -13.29 10.19
C GLU A 68 14.70 -12.81 9.10
N MET A 69 13.40 -13.04 9.29
CA MET A 69 12.36 -12.54 8.39
C MET A 69 12.33 -11.00 8.36
N GLU A 70 12.44 -10.34 9.51
CA GLU A 70 12.49 -8.88 9.58
C GLU A 70 13.71 -8.32 8.84
N ASP A 71 14.89 -8.91 9.02
CA ASP A 71 16.10 -8.53 8.31
C ASP A 71 15.95 -8.68 6.79
N LEU A 72 15.39 -9.78 6.33
CA LEU A 72 15.13 -10.00 4.91
C LEU A 72 14.12 -8.99 4.34
N GLN A 73 13.07 -8.66 5.07
CA GLN A 73 12.10 -7.66 4.65
C GLN A 73 12.76 -6.28 4.51
N ARG A 74 13.63 -5.93 5.45
CA ARG A 74 14.40 -4.68 5.38
C ARG A 74 15.31 -4.65 4.15
N LEU A 75 16.08 -5.70 3.92
CA LEU A 75 16.97 -5.82 2.75
C LEU A 75 16.18 -5.79 1.43
N LEU A 76 15.02 -6.46 1.39
CA LEU A 76 14.14 -6.43 0.22
C LEU A 76 13.66 -5.01 -0.08
N SER A 77 13.28 -4.25 0.95
CA SER A 77 12.82 -2.87 0.79
C SER A 77 13.91 -1.91 0.31
N GLU A 78 15.17 -2.24 0.53
CA GLU A 78 16.35 -1.47 0.11
C GLU A 78 16.78 -1.77 -1.34
N LEU A 79 16.26 -2.82 -1.96
CA LEU A 79 16.54 -3.11 -3.37
C LEU A 79 16.06 -1.95 -4.26
N PRO A 80 16.86 -1.51 -5.26
CA PRO A 80 16.52 -0.36 -6.09
C PRO A 80 15.16 -0.49 -6.80
N SER A 81 14.84 -1.66 -7.33
CA SER A 81 13.55 -1.92 -7.98
C SER A 81 12.37 -1.83 -7.03
N VAL A 82 12.51 -2.30 -5.80
CA VAL A 82 11.49 -2.24 -4.76
C VAL A 82 11.32 -0.81 -4.27
N SER A 83 12.41 -0.11 -3.98
CA SER A 83 12.39 1.30 -3.56
C SER A 83 11.74 2.20 -4.62
N ARG A 84 12.05 1.98 -5.89
CA ARG A 84 11.41 2.69 -7.01
C ARG A 84 9.90 2.43 -7.07
N ALA A 85 9.49 1.17 -6.94
CA ALA A 85 8.08 0.80 -6.95
C ALA A 85 7.32 1.42 -5.76
N MET A 86 7.91 1.44 -4.57
CA MET A 86 7.31 2.07 -3.40
C MET A 86 7.11 3.58 -3.59
N LYS A 87 8.13 4.28 -4.09
CA LYS A 87 8.04 5.73 -4.40
C LYS A 87 7.01 6.03 -5.47
N ALA A 88 6.93 5.20 -6.50
CA ALA A 88 5.96 5.35 -7.57
C ALA A 88 4.51 5.14 -7.09
N ARG A 89 4.29 4.17 -6.22
CA ARG A 89 2.99 3.93 -5.56
C ARG A 89 2.60 5.09 -4.66
N GLU A 90 3.54 5.64 -3.92
CA GLU A 90 3.30 6.82 -3.08
C GLU A 90 2.86 8.02 -3.91
N ALA A 91 3.57 8.32 -5.00
CA ALA A 91 3.21 9.40 -5.91
C ALA A 91 1.83 9.20 -6.54
N PHE A 92 1.49 7.97 -6.92
CA PHE A 92 0.16 7.65 -7.43
C PHE A 92 -0.93 7.78 -6.34
N SER A 93 -0.65 7.35 -5.13
CA SER A 93 -1.54 7.52 -3.98
C SER A 93 -1.81 9.00 -3.69
N GLU A 94 -0.80 9.86 -3.77
CA GLU A 94 -0.96 11.31 -3.64
C GLU A 94 -1.86 11.90 -4.73
N LEU A 95 -1.70 11.45 -5.97
CA LEU A 95 -2.59 11.85 -7.07
C LEU A 95 -4.04 11.46 -6.76
N MET A 96 -4.28 10.22 -6.33
CA MET A 96 -5.64 9.74 -5.99
C MET A 96 -6.24 10.50 -4.81
N ASN A 97 -5.42 10.83 -3.81
CA ASN A 97 -5.87 11.66 -2.69
C ASN A 97 -6.31 13.05 -3.16
N ARG A 98 -5.57 13.68 -4.07
CA ARG A 98 -5.96 14.98 -4.67
C ARG A 98 -7.25 14.87 -5.47
N VAL A 99 -7.39 13.81 -6.26
CA VAL A 99 -8.63 13.54 -7.03
C VAL A 99 -9.82 13.46 -6.07
N ASN A 100 -9.69 12.68 -4.99
CA ASN A 100 -10.74 12.53 -3.99
C ASN A 100 -11.07 13.86 -3.29
N GLN A 101 -10.07 14.67 -2.95
CA GLN A 101 -10.26 15.99 -2.35
C GLN A 101 -11.03 16.92 -3.28
N VAL A 102 -10.69 16.94 -4.57
CA VAL A 102 -11.39 17.77 -5.56
C VAL A 102 -12.84 17.32 -5.72
N LEU A 103 -13.09 16.02 -5.79
CA LEU A 103 -14.43 15.45 -5.86
C LEU A 103 -15.25 15.80 -4.61
N GLU A 104 -14.67 15.64 -3.43
CA GLU A 104 -15.32 15.95 -2.16
C GLU A 104 -15.66 17.45 -2.08
N PHE A 105 -14.72 18.31 -2.43
CA PHE A 105 -14.97 19.76 -2.49
C PHE A 105 -16.08 20.12 -3.48
N ALA A 106 -16.08 19.50 -4.66
CA ALA A 106 -17.12 19.73 -5.67
C ALA A 106 -18.52 19.33 -5.18
N ILE A 107 -18.60 18.32 -4.31
CA ILE A 107 -19.88 17.81 -3.79
C ILE A 107 -20.32 18.58 -2.54
N THR A 108 -19.40 18.84 -1.61
CA THR A 108 -19.73 19.39 -0.27
C THR A 108 -19.44 20.87 -0.13
N GLY A 109 -18.57 21.44 -0.99
CA GLY A 109 -18.07 22.82 -0.85
C GLY A 109 -17.06 23.00 0.31
N GLU A 110 -16.66 21.93 0.98
CA GLU A 110 -15.72 21.95 2.11
C GLU A 110 -14.41 21.27 1.76
N VAL A 111 -13.30 21.89 2.17
CA VAL A 111 -11.98 21.24 2.13
C VAL A 111 -11.80 20.50 3.44
N ARG A 112 -11.84 19.18 3.39
CA ARG A 112 -11.37 18.36 4.51
C ARG A 112 -9.86 18.19 4.41
N GLU A 113 -9.15 18.78 5.36
CA GLU A 113 -7.75 18.44 5.54
C GLU A 113 -7.64 16.95 5.89
N ASN A 114 -6.69 16.27 5.24
CA ASN A 114 -6.46 14.83 5.32
C ASN A 114 -6.44 14.31 6.77
N GLY A 115 -7.60 13.92 7.25
CA GLY A 115 -7.75 13.01 8.36
C GLY A 115 -8.24 11.66 7.82
N GLY A 116 -7.54 11.10 6.82
CA GLY A 116 -7.89 9.79 6.30
C GLY A 116 -7.80 8.77 7.42
N CYS A 117 -8.96 8.24 7.85
CA CYS A 117 -8.99 7.07 8.71
C CYS A 117 -8.22 5.95 8.01
N SER A 118 -7.06 5.60 8.52
CA SER A 118 -6.27 4.45 8.09
C SER A 118 -6.91 3.10 8.42
N GLY A 119 -8.25 3.03 8.47
CA GLY A 119 -9.01 1.82 8.73
C GLY A 119 -8.94 1.30 10.18
N SER A 120 -8.21 1.97 11.06
CA SER A 120 -8.13 1.62 12.48
C SER A 120 -8.99 2.59 13.29
N CYS A 121 -10.23 2.20 13.55
CA CYS A 121 -11.19 3.00 14.31
C CYS A 121 -10.75 3.32 15.74
N SER A 122 -9.76 2.64 16.28
CA SER A 122 -9.23 2.84 17.62
C SER A 122 -8.38 4.11 17.79
N THR A 123 -7.90 4.69 16.68
CA THR A 123 -7.03 5.89 16.69
C THR A 123 -7.72 7.15 16.16
N CYS A 124 -8.98 7.07 15.75
CA CYS A 124 -9.72 8.21 15.20
C CYS A 124 -10.40 9.00 16.31
N PRO A 125 -10.05 10.31 16.54
CA PRO A 125 -10.70 11.13 17.56
C PRO A 125 -12.21 11.29 17.38
N GLY A 126 -12.69 11.16 16.13
CA GLY A 126 -14.12 11.22 15.81
C GLY A 126 -14.91 9.98 16.22
N CYS A 127 -14.28 8.79 16.29
CA CYS A 127 -14.93 7.56 16.70
C CYS A 127 -14.98 7.40 18.24
N ALA A 128 -14.05 8.03 18.95
CA ALA A 128 -14.02 7.99 20.41
C ALA A 128 -15.14 8.82 21.08
N ALA A 129 -15.70 9.81 20.36
CA ALA A 129 -16.75 10.69 20.89
C ALA A 129 -18.16 10.08 20.81
N SER A 130 -18.38 9.00 20.06
CA SER A 130 -19.71 8.37 19.91
C SER A 130 -19.93 7.15 20.82
N GLY A 131 -18.98 6.84 21.69
CA GLY A 131 -19.02 5.66 22.58
C GLY A 131 -19.57 5.88 23.99
N SER A 132 -20.07 7.07 24.31
CA SER A 132 -20.61 7.36 25.65
C SER A 132 -22.07 7.78 25.58
N ARG A 133 -22.95 6.81 25.38
CA ARG A 133 -24.34 6.84 25.83
C ARG A 133 -24.83 5.43 26.08
#